data_958df0b3688778ae504f9b7e1c284c0e
#
_entry.id   958df0b3688778ae504f9b7e1c284c0e
#
_cell.length_a   1.000
_cell.length_b   1.000
_cell.length_c   1.000
_cell.angle_alpha   90.00
_cell.angle_beta   90.00
_cell.angle_gamma   90.00
#
_symmetry.space_group_name_H-M   'P 1'
#
loop_
_entity.id
_entity.type
_entity.pdbx_description
1 polymer ?
#
loop_
_entity_poly.entity_id
_entity_poly.type
_entity_poly.pdbx_seq_one_letter_code
_entity_poly.pdbx_strand_id
1 'polypeptide(L)'
;MSPEEAGASPIRLGLASYTFRNFSRAIVIDNMKALNLTAVNCKDVMDHLPMDATAEAQAVKAYKAAGITVTGAGTVYFDKDEDDDIRAKFEYLKRAGAALVVAGGGTPVILKRVEKFVKEYDIKFALHNHGPEDKIWHSPLDVLAVVKDMDPRMGCCIDVGHCARAGVNPVEAIKAVGPRVFDLHVKDLKDYTSRESQVDVGDGIIPFKEIFAALIAIKYKGHVDLEYEINGENPMPGVIKSYSYMRGVLAGMGYKA
;
A
#
# COMPACT_ATOMS: atom_id res chain seq x y z
N MET A 1 -16.12 -23.54 14.29
CA MET A 1 -17.01 -23.17 13.16
C MET A 1 -16.78 -24.14 12.01
N SER A 2 -17.84 -24.65 11.43
CA SER A 2 -17.73 -25.44 10.20
C SER A 2 -17.31 -24.56 9.03
N PRO A 3 -16.73 -25.10 7.95
CA PRO A 3 -16.34 -24.32 6.76
C PRO A 3 -17.52 -23.57 6.10
N GLU A 4 -18.76 -23.97 6.36
CA GLU A 4 -19.98 -23.31 5.86
C GLU A 4 -20.36 -22.04 6.60
N GLU A 5 -19.87 -21.84 7.82
CA GLU A 5 -20.19 -20.68 8.68
C GLU A 5 -19.19 -19.50 8.51
N ALA A 6 -18.11 -19.70 7.75
CA ALA A 6 -17.13 -18.63 7.54
C ALA A 6 -17.69 -17.53 6.65
N GLY A 7 -17.77 -16.30 7.19
CA GLY A 7 -18.16 -15.10 6.45
C GLY A 7 -17.09 -14.64 5.47
N ALA A 8 -17.46 -13.75 4.53
CA ALA A 8 -16.47 -13.09 3.67
C ALA A 8 -15.49 -12.28 4.53
N SER A 9 -14.22 -12.29 4.13
CA SER A 9 -13.18 -11.53 4.84
C SER A 9 -13.44 -10.03 4.76
N PRO A 10 -13.42 -9.30 5.90
CA PRO A 10 -13.43 -7.85 5.88
C PRO A 10 -12.08 -7.27 5.43
N ILE A 11 -11.02 -8.09 5.40
CA ILE A 11 -9.69 -7.74 4.90
C ILE A 11 -9.62 -8.11 3.42
N ARG A 12 -9.27 -7.13 2.60
CA ARG A 12 -9.07 -7.28 1.16
C ARG A 12 -7.59 -7.29 0.85
N LEU A 13 -7.09 -8.41 0.35
CA LEU A 13 -5.70 -8.53 -0.09
C LEU A 13 -5.53 -7.90 -1.48
N GLY A 14 -4.47 -7.15 -1.65
CA GLY A 14 -4.07 -6.51 -2.89
C GLY A 14 -2.57 -6.65 -3.13
N LEU A 15 -2.07 -5.96 -4.12
CA LEU A 15 -0.67 -5.99 -4.54
C LEU A 15 -0.12 -4.57 -4.67
N ALA A 16 1.01 -4.28 -4.06
CA ALA A 16 1.87 -3.19 -4.47
C ALA A 16 2.71 -3.63 -5.68
N SER A 17 2.50 -3.01 -6.84
CA SER A 17 3.11 -3.47 -8.10
C SER A 17 4.64 -3.44 -8.09
N TYR A 18 5.23 -2.70 -7.17
CA TYR A 18 6.69 -2.67 -6.93
C TYR A 18 7.26 -4.05 -6.58
N THR A 19 6.46 -4.96 -6.05
CA THR A 19 6.78 -6.39 -5.90
C THR A 19 7.34 -6.99 -7.18
N PHE A 20 6.83 -6.58 -8.34
CA PHE A 20 7.25 -7.04 -9.66
C PHE A 20 8.00 -5.97 -10.47
N ARG A 21 8.77 -5.12 -9.80
CA ARG A 21 9.47 -3.95 -10.37
C ARG A 21 10.41 -4.24 -11.53
N ASN A 22 10.85 -5.49 -11.69
CA ASN A 22 11.72 -5.94 -12.79
C ASN A 22 10.94 -6.54 -13.97
N PHE A 23 9.62 -6.57 -13.91
CA PHE A 23 8.76 -7.23 -14.90
C PHE A 23 7.84 -6.23 -15.59
N SER A 24 7.36 -6.59 -16.78
CA SER A 24 6.37 -5.77 -17.49
C SER A 24 4.98 -5.89 -16.86
N ARG A 25 4.13 -4.90 -17.12
CA ARG A 25 2.71 -4.90 -16.73
C ARG A 25 1.97 -6.18 -17.16
N ALA A 26 2.28 -6.73 -18.33
CA ALA A 26 1.66 -7.97 -18.80
C ALA A 26 1.94 -9.13 -17.83
N ILE A 27 3.18 -9.27 -17.37
CA ILE A 27 3.57 -10.27 -16.37
C ILE A 27 2.93 -9.97 -15.01
N VAL A 28 2.84 -8.71 -14.59
CA VAL A 28 2.12 -8.33 -13.36
C VAL A 28 0.67 -8.81 -13.42
N ILE A 29 -0.03 -8.55 -14.53
CA ILE A 29 -1.42 -8.97 -14.73
C ILE A 29 -1.56 -10.50 -14.68
N ASP A 30 -0.67 -11.23 -15.34
CA ASP A 30 -0.71 -12.69 -15.34
C ASP A 30 -0.45 -13.28 -13.95
N ASN A 31 0.52 -12.71 -13.22
CA ASN A 31 0.81 -13.10 -11.84
C ASN A 31 -0.36 -12.79 -10.90
N MET A 32 -1.01 -11.62 -11.04
CA MET A 32 -2.19 -11.28 -10.25
C MET A 32 -3.35 -12.25 -10.48
N LYS A 33 -3.59 -12.65 -11.74
CA LYS A 33 -4.59 -13.68 -12.08
C LYS A 33 -4.26 -15.03 -11.43
N ALA A 34 -2.99 -15.45 -11.50
CA ALA A 34 -2.53 -16.70 -10.88
C ALA A 34 -2.70 -16.66 -9.34
N LEU A 35 -2.60 -15.48 -8.73
CA LEU A 35 -2.76 -15.26 -7.30
C LEU A 35 -4.23 -15.00 -6.89
N ASN A 36 -5.17 -14.94 -7.83
CA ASN A 36 -6.56 -14.52 -7.60
C ASN A 36 -6.66 -13.15 -6.95
N LEU A 37 -5.90 -12.16 -7.46
CA LEU A 37 -5.91 -10.78 -7.00
C LEU A 37 -6.58 -9.89 -8.04
N THR A 38 -7.39 -8.95 -7.56
CA THR A 38 -8.15 -8.00 -8.41
C THR A 38 -7.89 -6.54 -8.06
N ALA A 39 -7.00 -6.27 -7.10
CA ALA A 39 -6.68 -4.93 -6.62
C ALA A 39 -5.18 -4.68 -6.65
N VAL A 40 -4.76 -3.54 -7.17
CA VAL A 40 -3.34 -3.16 -7.27
C VAL A 40 -3.13 -1.69 -6.94
N ASN A 41 -2.14 -1.42 -6.07
CA ASN A 41 -1.50 -0.11 -5.97
C ASN A 41 -0.34 -0.08 -6.97
N CYS A 42 -0.46 0.75 -8.01
CA CYS A 42 0.47 0.78 -9.13
C CYS A 42 1.55 1.84 -8.97
N LYS A 43 2.81 1.42 -9.07
CA LYS A 43 3.95 2.33 -9.14
C LYS A 43 4.27 2.71 -10.61
N ASP A 44 4.78 3.93 -10.79
CA ASP A 44 5.45 4.33 -12.03
C ASP A 44 6.85 3.67 -12.09
N VAL A 45 6.86 2.41 -12.47
CA VAL A 45 8.05 1.59 -12.67
C VAL A 45 7.80 0.67 -13.88
N MET A 46 8.80 0.46 -14.71
CA MET A 46 8.64 -0.22 -16.00
C MET A 46 7.49 0.42 -16.79
N ASP A 47 6.50 -0.39 -17.18
CA ASP A 47 5.28 0.06 -17.85
C ASP A 47 4.03 -0.16 -16.99
N HIS A 48 4.19 -0.30 -15.66
CA HIS A 48 3.06 -0.64 -14.76
C HIS A 48 1.98 0.45 -14.81
N LEU A 49 2.31 1.69 -14.47
CA LEU A 49 1.42 2.84 -14.61
C LEU A 49 2.27 4.10 -14.87
N PRO A 50 2.75 4.30 -16.10
CA PRO A 50 3.60 5.44 -16.45
C PRO A 50 2.86 6.77 -16.33
N MET A 51 3.59 7.86 -16.01
CA MET A 51 3.00 9.20 -15.91
C MET A 51 2.73 9.85 -17.30
N ASP A 52 3.31 9.32 -18.39
CA ASP A 52 2.94 9.73 -19.75
C ASP A 52 1.49 9.39 -20.07
N ALA A 53 0.69 10.35 -20.47
CA ALA A 53 -0.75 10.20 -20.61
C ALA A 53 -1.17 9.11 -21.61
N THR A 54 -0.40 8.87 -22.67
CA THR A 54 -0.70 7.84 -23.67
C THR A 54 -0.39 6.44 -23.12
N ALA A 55 0.76 6.27 -22.52
CA ALA A 55 1.18 5.01 -21.89
C ALA A 55 0.31 4.69 -20.64
N GLU A 56 -0.08 5.71 -19.86
CA GLU A 56 -1.01 5.60 -18.76
C GLU A 56 -2.38 5.05 -19.22
N ALA A 57 -2.95 5.63 -20.29
CA ALA A 57 -4.23 5.18 -20.82
C ALA A 57 -4.19 3.71 -21.30
N GLN A 58 -3.07 3.28 -21.86
CA GLN A 58 -2.84 1.87 -22.24
C GLN A 58 -2.77 0.96 -21.00
N ALA A 59 -2.10 1.43 -19.93
CA ALA A 59 -2.01 0.69 -18.68
C ALA A 59 -3.37 0.50 -18.03
N VAL A 60 -4.13 1.58 -17.86
CA VAL A 60 -5.49 1.55 -17.30
C VAL A 60 -6.41 0.62 -18.08
N LYS A 61 -6.36 0.69 -19.42
CA LYS A 61 -7.13 -0.19 -20.30
C LYS A 61 -6.75 -1.66 -20.09
N ALA A 62 -5.47 -1.97 -19.96
CA ALA A 62 -4.98 -3.34 -19.76
C ALA A 62 -5.45 -3.93 -18.43
N TYR A 63 -5.31 -3.19 -17.31
CA TYR A 63 -5.82 -3.63 -16.00
C TYR A 63 -7.33 -3.84 -16.03
N LYS A 64 -8.08 -2.88 -16.57
CA LYS A 64 -9.54 -2.98 -16.70
C LYS A 64 -9.97 -4.21 -17.51
N ALA A 65 -9.30 -4.48 -18.64
CA ALA A 65 -9.58 -5.65 -19.48
C ALA A 65 -9.28 -6.97 -18.76
N ALA A 66 -8.35 -6.96 -17.81
CA ALA A 66 -8.01 -8.10 -16.96
C ALA A 66 -8.91 -8.26 -15.73
N GLY A 67 -9.87 -7.35 -15.50
CA GLY A 67 -10.71 -7.35 -14.30
C GLY A 67 -9.98 -6.88 -13.04
N ILE A 68 -8.86 -6.15 -13.21
CA ILE A 68 -8.05 -5.64 -12.11
C ILE A 68 -8.36 -4.15 -11.91
N THR A 69 -8.58 -3.76 -10.67
CA THR A 69 -8.81 -2.38 -10.27
C THR A 69 -7.50 -1.75 -9.80
N VAL A 70 -7.14 -0.62 -10.38
CA VAL A 70 -6.07 0.25 -9.85
C VAL A 70 -6.66 1.01 -8.66
N THR A 71 -6.37 0.56 -7.46
CA THR A 71 -6.91 1.09 -6.20
C THR A 71 -6.19 2.35 -5.76
N GLY A 72 -4.91 2.43 -6.08
CA GLY A 72 -4.05 3.56 -5.79
C GLY A 72 -2.91 3.66 -6.80
N ALA A 73 -2.25 4.79 -6.81
CA ALA A 73 -1.00 4.98 -7.52
C ALA A 73 0.11 5.37 -6.53
N GLY A 74 1.26 4.73 -6.65
CA GLY A 74 2.38 5.06 -5.76
C GLY A 74 3.42 3.94 -5.59
N THR A 75 4.51 4.27 -4.93
CA THR A 75 4.75 5.55 -4.22
C THR A 75 5.07 6.67 -5.20
N VAL A 76 4.28 7.75 -5.15
CA VAL A 76 4.52 8.99 -5.90
C VAL A 76 5.17 10.00 -4.94
N TYR A 77 6.31 10.59 -5.33
CA TYR A 77 7.05 11.52 -4.47
C TYR A 77 6.63 12.98 -4.69
N PHE A 78 6.39 13.70 -3.58
CA PHE A 78 5.97 15.09 -3.55
C PHE A 78 7.07 15.98 -2.93
N ASP A 79 8.22 16.08 -3.61
CA ASP A 79 9.41 16.76 -3.08
C ASP A 79 9.49 18.24 -3.44
N LYS A 80 8.60 18.73 -4.33
CA LYS A 80 8.59 20.12 -4.77
C LYS A 80 7.42 20.88 -4.17
N ASP A 81 7.73 22.05 -3.60
CA ASP A 81 6.72 22.99 -3.09
C ASP A 81 6.20 23.92 -4.22
N GLU A 82 5.66 23.29 -5.29
CA GLU A 82 5.23 23.95 -6.52
C GLU A 82 3.83 23.46 -6.94
N ASP A 83 2.90 24.38 -7.17
CA ASP A 83 1.51 24.05 -7.53
C ASP A 83 1.44 23.23 -8.83
N ASP A 84 2.26 23.58 -9.84
CA ASP A 84 2.24 22.90 -11.14
C ASP A 84 2.72 21.45 -11.04
N ASP A 85 3.77 21.18 -10.26
CA ASP A 85 4.28 19.83 -10.02
C ASP A 85 3.24 18.97 -9.29
N ILE A 86 2.60 19.52 -8.25
CA ILE A 86 1.57 18.84 -7.49
C ILE A 86 0.34 18.59 -8.37
N ARG A 87 -0.12 19.60 -9.11
CA ARG A 87 -1.24 19.48 -10.04
C ARG A 87 -1.03 18.40 -11.07
N ALA A 88 0.15 18.34 -11.70
CA ALA A 88 0.48 17.33 -12.70
C ALA A 88 0.32 15.89 -12.12
N LYS A 89 0.71 15.67 -10.86
CA LYS A 89 0.54 14.39 -10.17
C LYS A 89 -0.94 14.09 -9.90
N PHE A 90 -1.74 15.07 -9.46
CA PHE A 90 -3.17 14.84 -9.26
C PHE A 90 -3.93 14.63 -10.58
N GLU A 91 -3.55 15.29 -11.67
CA GLU A 91 -4.08 15.00 -13.01
C GLU A 91 -3.75 13.57 -13.46
N TYR A 92 -2.53 13.11 -13.23
CA TYR A 92 -2.16 11.71 -13.45
C TYR A 92 -3.07 10.76 -12.66
N LEU A 93 -3.25 10.97 -11.35
CA LEU A 93 -4.12 10.13 -10.51
C LEU A 93 -5.57 10.11 -11.02
N LYS A 94 -6.08 11.27 -11.44
CA LYS A 94 -7.44 11.42 -11.98
C LYS A 94 -7.61 10.65 -13.29
N ARG A 95 -6.65 10.75 -14.22
CA ARG A 95 -6.67 10.00 -15.48
C ARG A 95 -6.57 8.49 -15.25
N ALA A 96 -5.74 8.06 -14.28
CA ALA A 96 -5.65 6.66 -13.87
C ALA A 96 -6.94 6.13 -13.23
N GLY A 97 -7.86 6.99 -12.81
CA GLY A 97 -9.04 6.60 -12.04
C GLY A 97 -8.70 6.15 -10.62
N ALA A 98 -7.51 6.50 -10.12
CA ALA A 98 -7.07 6.15 -8.78
C ALA A 98 -7.71 7.09 -7.74
N ALA A 99 -8.47 6.51 -6.80
CA ALA A 99 -9.10 7.28 -5.72
C ALA A 99 -8.13 7.60 -4.56
N LEU A 100 -6.92 7.08 -4.64
CA LEU A 100 -5.88 7.16 -3.60
C LEU A 100 -4.51 7.35 -4.25
N VAL A 101 -3.68 8.22 -3.67
CA VAL A 101 -2.24 8.23 -3.91
C VAL A 101 -1.52 7.69 -2.68
N VAL A 102 -0.63 6.71 -2.88
CA VAL A 102 0.40 6.37 -1.90
C VAL A 102 1.58 7.29 -2.16
N ALA A 103 1.83 8.19 -1.23
CA ALA A 103 2.78 9.29 -1.40
C ALA A 103 4.05 9.06 -0.59
N GLY A 104 5.17 9.49 -1.14
CA GLY A 104 6.45 9.57 -0.45
C GLY A 104 7.02 10.98 -0.48
N GLY A 105 8.11 11.21 0.28
CA GLY A 105 8.79 12.49 0.34
C GLY A 105 7.96 13.61 0.97
N GLY A 106 8.27 14.82 0.58
CA GLY A 106 7.60 16.01 1.06
C GLY A 106 7.97 16.39 2.50
N THR A 107 7.53 17.58 2.88
CA THR A 107 7.68 18.13 4.23
C THR A 107 6.33 18.57 4.74
N PRO A 108 6.14 18.85 6.04
CA PRO A 108 4.88 19.40 6.54
C PRO A 108 4.41 20.66 5.81
N VAL A 109 5.34 21.48 5.28
CA VAL A 109 5.01 22.67 4.48
C VAL A 109 4.39 22.26 3.13
N ILE A 110 5.03 21.33 2.43
CA ILE A 110 4.52 20.80 1.16
C ILE A 110 3.15 20.13 1.35
N LEU A 111 2.95 19.38 2.43
CA LEU A 111 1.66 18.75 2.71
C LEU A 111 0.51 19.75 2.86
N LYS A 112 0.76 20.94 3.42
CA LYS A 112 -0.25 22.02 3.47
C LYS A 112 -0.64 22.52 2.07
N ARG A 113 0.29 22.51 1.14
CA ARG A 113 0.02 22.82 -0.27
C ARG A 113 -0.74 21.68 -0.94
N VAL A 114 -0.29 20.45 -0.77
CA VAL A 114 -0.94 19.23 -1.28
C VAL A 114 -2.40 19.13 -0.82
N GLU A 115 -2.71 19.51 0.41
CA GLU A 115 -4.08 19.49 0.95
C GLU A 115 -5.09 20.27 0.09
N LYS A 116 -4.67 21.34 -0.59
CA LYS A 116 -5.53 22.09 -1.52
C LYS A 116 -5.97 21.21 -2.69
N PHE A 117 -5.03 20.46 -3.26
CA PHE A 117 -5.27 19.56 -4.39
C PHE A 117 -6.07 18.32 -3.97
N VAL A 118 -5.85 17.79 -2.78
CA VAL A 118 -6.68 16.74 -2.18
C VAL A 118 -8.15 17.17 -2.17
N LYS A 119 -8.43 18.42 -1.78
CA LYS A 119 -9.79 18.99 -1.78
C LYS A 119 -10.31 19.24 -3.20
N GLU A 120 -9.47 19.75 -4.10
CA GLU A 120 -9.83 20.09 -5.48
C GLU A 120 -10.19 18.83 -6.30
N TYR A 121 -9.40 17.76 -6.15
CA TYR A 121 -9.54 16.54 -6.95
C TYR A 121 -10.38 15.45 -6.28
N ASP A 122 -10.71 15.60 -5.02
CA ASP A 122 -11.38 14.57 -4.18
C ASP A 122 -10.63 13.21 -4.17
N ILE A 123 -9.30 13.26 -4.14
CA ILE A 123 -8.42 12.09 -4.10
C ILE A 123 -7.78 12.00 -2.72
N LYS A 124 -7.80 10.82 -2.11
CA LYS A 124 -7.12 10.58 -0.84
C LYS A 124 -5.60 10.59 -1.00
N PHE A 125 -4.93 11.14 0.00
CA PHE A 125 -3.48 11.19 0.08
C PHE A 125 -3.00 10.36 1.27
N ALA A 126 -2.35 9.24 0.99
CA ALA A 126 -1.83 8.30 1.98
C ALA A 126 -0.30 8.41 2.03
N LEU A 127 0.24 9.12 3.00
CA LEU A 127 1.68 9.24 3.15
C LEU A 127 2.27 7.95 3.71
N HIS A 128 3.28 7.43 3.01
CA HIS A 128 3.97 6.19 3.32
C HIS A 128 5.14 6.44 4.26
N ASN A 129 5.26 5.68 5.35
CA ASN A 129 6.42 5.71 6.24
C ASN A 129 7.54 4.80 5.71
N HIS A 130 8.79 5.27 5.76
CA HIS A 130 9.94 4.56 5.18
C HIS A 130 10.97 4.03 6.20
N GLY A 131 10.65 4.09 7.49
CA GLY A 131 11.52 3.55 8.55
C GLY A 131 12.67 4.49 8.93
N PRO A 132 13.69 3.96 9.62
CA PRO A 132 14.78 4.77 10.19
C PRO A 132 15.61 5.56 9.17
N GLU A 133 15.57 5.16 7.90
CA GLU A 133 16.34 5.82 6.82
C GLU A 133 15.66 7.11 6.32
N ASP A 134 14.37 7.24 6.48
CA ASP A 134 13.66 8.49 6.16
C ASP A 134 13.93 9.52 7.26
N LYS A 135 14.22 10.76 6.87
CA LYS A 135 14.54 11.83 7.83
C LYS A 135 13.32 12.45 8.50
N ILE A 136 12.12 12.23 7.94
CA ILE A 136 10.88 12.91 8.38
C ILE A 136 9.81 11.88 8.72
N TRP A 137 9.61 10.90 7.86
CA TRP A 137 8.50 9.95 7.95
C TRP A 137 8.98 8.55 8.36
N HIS A 138 9.59 8.45 9.55
CA HIS A 138 10.11 7.18 10.08
C HIS A 138 8.97 6.18 10.34
N SER A 139 7.87 6.68 10.89
CA SER A 139 6.75 5.86 11.34
C SER A 139 5.40 6.47 10.97
N PRO A 140 4.31 5.68 11.03
CA PRO A 140 2.96 6.22 10.82
C PRO A 140 2.56 7.27 11.85
N LEU A 141 3.19 7.30 13.03
CA LEU A 141 2.90 8.28 14.09
C LEU A 141 3.48 9.67 13.73
N ASP A 142 4.61 9.73 13.02
CA ASP A 142 5.16 10.98 12.49
C ASP A 142 4.21 11.57 11.44
N VAL A 143 3.67 10.73 10.56
CA VAL A 143 2.65 11.12 9.58
C VAL A 143 1.40 11.63 10.30
N LEU A 144 0.87 10.86 11.26
CA LEU A 144 -0.34 11.20 12.01
C LEU A 144 -0.18 12.55 12.72
N ALA A 145 0.98 12.82 13.31
CA ALA A 145 1.24 14.08 14.02
C ALA A 145 0.98 15.32 13.14
N VAL A 146 1.20 15.18 11.83
CA VAL A 146 0.97 16.26 10.85
C VAL A 146 -0.45 16.22 10.28
N VAL A 147 -0.90 15.04 9.82
CA VAL A 147 -2.16 14.96 9.06
C VAL A 147 -3.43 14.98 9.93
N LYS A 148 -3.33 14.75 11.25
CA LYS A 148 -4.49 14.67 12.16
C LYS A 148 -5.40 15.91 12.13
N ASP A 149 -4.79 17.08 11.94
CA ASP A 149 -5.47 18.37 11.93
C ASP A 149 -5.74 18.90 10.50
N MET A 150 -5.43 18.08 9.47
CA MET A 150 -5.66 18.40 8.06
C MET A 150 -6.98 17.81 7.56
N ASP A 151 -7.31 18.07 6.29
CA ASP A 151 -8.48 17.48 5.63
C ASP A 151 -8.57 15.97 5.90
N PRO A 152 -9.77 15.41 6.16
CA PRO A 152 -9.92 13.98 6.47
C PRO A 152 -9.45 13.03 5.35
N ARG A 153 -9.20 13.51 4.13
CA ARG A 153 -8.60 12.74 3.02
C ARG A 153 -7.07 12.71 3.05
N MET A 154 -6.43 13.40 4.01
CA MET A 154 -4.99 13.28 4.31
C MET A 154 -4.81 12.19 5.36
N GLY A 155 -4.01 11.17 5.09
CA GLY A 155 -3.82 10.03 5.99
C GLY A 155 -2.55 9.25 5.71
N CYS A 156 -2.54 7.99 6.10
CA CYS A 156 -1.37 7.12 6.07
C CYS A 156 -1.58 5.93 5.14
N CYS A 157 -0.53 5.59 4.39
CA CYS A 157 -0.23 4.24 3.96
C CYS A 157 0.77 3.67 4.97
N ILE A 158 0.37 2.70 5.78
CA ILE A 158 1.25 2.11 6.79
C ILE A 158 2.05 0.98 6.17
N ASP A 159 3.37 1.16 6.05
CA ASP A 159 4.27 0.05 5.85
C ASP A 159 4.61 -0.57 7.20
N VAL A 160 4.17 -1.82 7.39
CA VAL A 160 4.32 -2.50 8.69
C VAL A 160 5.77 -2.85 9.02
N GLY A 161 6.58 -3.17 8.00
CA GLY A 161 7.99 -3.51 8.20
C GLY A 161 8.81 -2.27 8.54
N HIS A 162 8.64 -1.19 7.80
CA HIS A 162 9.29 0.08 8.12
C HIS A 162 8.84 0.64 9.48
N CYS A 163 7.56 0.49 9.81
CA CYS A 163 7.02 0.86 11.12
C CYS A 163 7.73 0.10 12.27
N ALA A 164 7.85 -1.22 12.14
CA ALA A 164 8.51 -2.06 13.13
C ALA A 164 10.01 -1.72 13.27
N ARG A 165 10.71 -1.48 12.15
CA ARG A 165 12.11 -1.07 12.15
C ARG A 165 12.33 0.31 12.79
N ALA A 166 11.35 1.20 12.72
CA ALA A 166 11.38 2.47 13.43
C ALA A 166 11.11 2.35 14.93
N GLY A 167 10.99 1.13 15.47
CA GLY A 167 10.73 0.86 16.88
C GLY A 167 9.28 1.07 17.30
N VAL A 168 8.37 1.20 16.34
CA VAL A 168 6.94 1.39 16.60
C VAL A 168 6.19 0.08 16.36
N ASN A 169 5.34 -0.31 17.30
CA ASN A 169 4.49 -1.50 17.15
C ASN A 169 3.43 -1.24 16.06
N PRO A 170 3.40 -2.01 14.96
CA PRO A 170 2.45 -1.80 13.86
C PRO A 170 0.98 -1.89 14.29
N VAL A 171 0.66 -2.76 15.24
CA VAL A 171 -0.71 -2.94 15.76
C VAL A 171 -1.18 -1.67 16.47
N GLU A 172 -0.33 -1.12 17.32
CA GLU A 172 -0.64 0.13 18.05
C GLU A 172 -0.68 1.33 17.10
N ALA A 173 0.21 1.37 16.10
CA ALA A 173 0.18 2.40 15.07
C ALA A 173 -1.14 2.38 14.28
N ILE A 174 -1.61 1.21 13.85
CA ILE A 174 -2.91 1.05 13.15
C ILE A 174 -4.05 1.59 14.01
N LYS A 175 -4.10 1.23 15.30
CA LYS A 175 -5.12 1.72 16.22
C LYS A 175 -5.06 3.23 16.41
N ALA A 176 -3.87 3.80 16.55
CA ALA A 176 -3.66 5.23 16.77
C ALA A 176 -4.05 6.06 15.53
N VAL A 177 -3.65 5.61 14.34
CA VAL A 177 -3.99 6.26 13.06
C VAL A 177 -5.49 6.12 12.76
N GLY A 178 -6.09 4.98 13.09
CA GLY A 178 -7.53 4.78 13.05
C GLY A 178 -8.14 5.03 11.67
N PRO A 179 -9.14 5.94 11.53
CA PRO A 179 -9.85 6.16 10.27
C PRO A 179 -8.99 6.81 9.17
N ARG A 180 -7.78 7.25 9.50
CA ARG A 180 -6.82 7.81 8.54
C ARG A 180 -5.85 6.76 7.96
N VAL A 181 -6.00 5.46 8.28
CA VAL A 181 -5.35 4.38 7.55
C VAL A 181 -6.09 4.19 6.22
N PHE A 182 -5.45 4.55 5.11
CA PHE A 182 -6.06 4.47 3.79
C PHE A 182 -5.52 3.32 2.96
N ASP A 183 -4.26 2.94 3.21
CA ASP A 183 -3.60 1.82 2.58
C ASP A 183 -2.65 1.14 3.56
N LEU A 184 -2.27 -0.08 3.26
CA LEU A 184 -1.33 -0.85 4.07
C LEU A 184 -0.37 -1.61 3.14
N HIS A 185 0.92 -1.31 3.25
CA HIS A 185 1.96 -2.13 2.65
C HIS A 185 2.45 -3.17 3.65
N VAL A 186 2.42 -4.43 3.25
CA VAL A 186 2.85 -5.54 4.10
C VAL A 186 4.10 -6.20 3.55
N LYS A 187 4.98 -6.49 4.46
CA LYS A 187 6.19 -7.31 4.31
C LYS A 187 6.48 -7.98 5.65
N ASP A 188 7.26 -9.02 5.68
CA ASP A 188 7.67 -9.66 6.92
C ASP A 188 9.19 -9.56 7.12
N LEU A 189 9.61 -9.56 8.35
CA LEU A 189 10.99 -9.33 8.74
C LEU A 189 11.45 -10.42 9.70
N LYS A 190 12.68 -10.90 9.52
CA LYS A 190 13.34 -11.82 10.45
C LYS A 190 13.66 -11.14 11.79
N ASP A 191 14.02 -9.86 11.73
CA ASP A 191 14.29 -8.99 12.87
C ASP A 191 13.97 -7.52 12.52
N TYR A 192 13.99 -6.62 13.50
CA TYR A 192 13.67 -5.21 13.31
C TYR A 192 14.90 -4.31 13.18
N THR A 193 16.09 -4.86 13.15
CA THR A 193 17.34 -4.10 13.21
C THR A 193 17.97 -3.86 11.84
N SER A 194 17.70 -4.73 10.87
CA SER A 194 18.30 -4.68 9.54
C SER A 194 17.26 -4.38 8.46
N ARG A 195 17.65 -3.55 7.48
CA ARG A 195 16.86 -3.31 6.27
C ARG A 195 16.75 -4.57 5.41
N GLU A 196 17.79 -5.39 5.42
CA GLU A 196 17.90 -6.62 4.64
C GLU A 196 17.23 -7.82 5.34
N SER A 197 16.52 -7.60 6.45
CA SER A 197 15.87 -8.66 7.22
C SER A 197 14.55 -9.16 6.63
N GLN A 198 14.11 -8.63 5.48
CA GLN A 198 12.86 -9.07 4.85
C GLN A 198 12.92 -10.56 4.50
N VAL A 199 11.82 -11.25 4.81
CA VAL A 199 11.57 -12.67 4.50
C VAL A 199 10.18 -12.82 3.88
N ASP A 200 9.85 -14.03 3.44
CA ASP A 200 8.48 -14.34 3.01
C ASP A 200 7.50 -14.09 4.17
N VAL A 201 6.33 -13.56 3.86
CA VAL A 201 5.31 -13.34 4.90
C VAL A 201 4.93 -14.69 5.52
N GLY A 202 5.09 -14.76 6.84
CA GLY A 202 4.90 -15.95 7.66
C GLY A 202 6.20 -16.63 8.10
N ASP A 203 7.35 -16.22 7.58
CA ASP A 203 8.66 -16.70 8.05
C ASP A 203 9.32 -15.73 9.04
N GLY A 204 8.71 -14.57 9.26
CA GLY A 204 9.23 -13.52 10.11
C GLY A 204 8.49 -13.39 11.43
N ILE A 205 8.60 -12.19 12.00
CA ILE A 205 8.12 -11.87 13.35
C ILE A 205 7.03 -10.79 13.36
N ILE A 206 6.55 -10.34 12.18
CA ILE A 206 5.45 -9.39 12.09
C ILE A 206 4.13 -10.07 12.51
N PRO A 207 3.37 -9.51 13.46
CA PRO A 207 2.18 -10.15 14.04
C PRO A 207 0.94 -9.97 13.15
N PHE A 208 0.87 -10.70 12.03
CA PHE A 208 -0.19 -10.54 11.02
C PHE A 208 -1.61 -10.76 11.56
N LYS A 209 -1.80 -11.73 12.47
CA LYS A 209 -3.12 -11.97 13.08
C LYS A 209 -3.60 -10.75 13.87
N GLU A 210 -2.72 -10.16 14.65
CA GLU A 210 -3.00 -8.99 15.49
C GLU A 210 -3.19 -7.73 14.60
N ILE A 211 -2.42 -7.60 13.50
CA ILE A 211 -2.59 -6.55 12.49
C ILE A 211 -3.97 -6.65 11.85
N PHE A 212 -4.38 -7.84 11.38
CA PHE A 212 -5.70 -8.02 10.77
C PHE A 212 -6.83 -7.75 11.80
N ALA A 213 -6.66 -8.18 13.04
CA ALA A 213 -7.62 -7.87 14.10
C ALA A 213 -7.74 -6.36 14.36
N ALA A 214 -6.61 -5.63 14.36
CA ALA A 214 -6.61 -4.17 14.53
C ALA A 214 -7.29 -3.46 13.36
N LEU A 215 -7.01 -3.88 12.11
CA LEU A 215 -7.66 -3.36 10.91
C LEU A 215 -9.18 -3.58 10.93
N ILE A 216 -9.63 -4.76 11.38
CA ILE A 216 -11.05 -5.07 11.54
C ILE A 216 -11.68 -4.16 12.60
N ALA A 217 -11.00 -3.98 13.74
CA ALA A 217 -11.48 -3.16 14.84
C ALA A 217 -11.69 -1.68 14.44
N ILE A 218 -10.79 -1.12 13.62
CA ILE A 218 -10.94 0.24 13.09
C ILE A 218 -11.88 0.34 11.88
N LYS A 219 -12.49 -0.79 11.47
CA LYS A 219 -13.37 -0.89 10.28
C LYS A 219 -12.67 -0.45 8.99
N TYR A 220 -11.42 -0.85 8.83
CA TYR A 220 -10.60 -0.52 7.67
C TYR A 220 -11.31 -0.88 6.34
N LYS A 221 -11.17 -0.01 5.33
CA LYS A 221 -11.82 -0.15 4.03
C LYS A 221 -10.85 -0.17 2.84
N GLY A 222 -9.56 -0.03 3.09
CA GLY A 222 -8.51 -0.11 2.07
C GLY A 222 -8.13 -1.55 1.71
N HIS A 223 -6.98 -1.70 1.10
CA HIS A 223 -6.39 -2.99 0.78
C HIS A 223 -5.15 -3.24 1.65
N VAL A 224 -4.81 -4.51 1.80
CA VAL A 224 -3.56 -4.95 2.40
C VAL A 224 -2.69 -5.42 1.24
N ASP A 225 -1.81 -4.54 0.80
CA ASP A 225 -1.02 -4.70 -0.41
C ASP A 225 0.35 -5.31 -0.06
N LEU A 226 0.63 -6.51 -0.59
CA LEU A 226 1.95 -7.12 -0.43
C LEU A 226 2.98 -6.30 -1.22
N GLU A 227 4.02 -5.81 -0.51
CA GLU A 227 5.21 -5.20 -1.10
C GLU A 227 6.43 -6.09 -0.85
N TYR A 228 6.66 -7.03 -1.77
CA TYR A 228 7.72 -8.02 -1.67
C TYR A 228 8.97 -7.51 -2.38
N GLU A 229 9.99 -7.12 -1.61
CA GLU A 229 11.16 -6.41 -2.15
C GLU A 229 12.42 -7.28 -2.27
N ILE A 230 12.34 -8.55 -1.92
CA ILE A 230 13.43 -9.53 -2.03
C ILE A 230 13.24 -10.43 -3.26
N ASN A 231 14.29 -11.16 -3.65
CA ASN A 231 14.26 -12.11 -4.78
C ASN A 231 13.71 -11.49 -6.09
N GLY A 232 14.12 -10.24 -6.39
CA GLY A 232 13.54 -9.45 -7.47
C GLY A 232 13.55 -10.09 -8.86
N GLU A 233 14.45 -11.06 -9.11
CA GLU A 233 14.51 -11.81 -10.38
C GLU A 233 13.54 -12.99 -10.44
N ASN A 234 13.07 -13.49 -9.28
CA ASN A 234 12.11 -14.58 -9.19
C ASN A 234 11.25 -14.48 -7.92
N PRO A 235 10.38 -13.45 -7.81
CA PRO A 235 9.62 -13.20 -6.58
C PRO A 235 8.46 -14.18 -6.36
N MET A 236 7.91 -14.80 -7.43
CA MET A 236 6.65 -15.57 -7.37
C MET A 236 6.62 -16.67 -6.30
N PRO A 237 7.67 -17.50 -6.07
CA PRO A 237 7.60 -18.51 -5.01
C PRO A 237 7.32 -17.92 -3.62
N GLY A 238 8.04 -16.85 -3.25
CA GLY A 238 7.83 -16.15 -1.97
C GLY A 238 6.50 -15.39 -1.92
N VAL A 239 6.07 -14.81 -3.03
CA VAL A 239 4.77 -14.13 -3.14
C VAL A 239 3.62 -15.11 -2.95
N ILE A 240 3.64 -16.29 -3.59
CA ILE A 240 2.63 -17.35 -3.41
C ILE A 240 2.57 -17.77 -1.94
N LYS A 241 3.73 -18.02 -1.33
CA LYS A 241 3.83 -18.39 0.08
C LYS A 241 3.24 -17.31 0.99
N SER A 242 3.59 -16.04 0.75
CA SER A 242 3.10 -14.88 1.50
C SER A 242 1.57 -14.77 1.47
N TYR A 243 0.96 -14.86 0.28
CA TYR A 243 -0.51 -14.85 0.18
C TYR A 243 -1.15 -16.09 0.81
N SER A 244 -0.54 -17.27 0.67
CA SER A 244 -1.05 -18.50 1.28
C SER A 244 -1.09 -18.37 2.80
N TYR A 245 -0.03 -17.81 3.40
CA TYR A 245 0.03 -17.55 4.82
C TYR A 245 -1.04 -16.54 5.27
N MET A 246 -1.14 -15.39 4.61
CA MET A 246 -2.14 -14.36 4.96
C MET A 246 -3.57 -14.90 4.86
N ARG A 247 -3.89 -15.67 3.81
CA ARG A 247 -5.19 -16.34 3.68
C ARG A 247 -5.40 -17.37 4.78
N GLY A 248 -4.36 -18.12 5.15
CA GLY A 248 -4.40 -19.07 6.26
C GLY A 248 -4.69 -18.38 7.60
N VAL A 249 -4.07 -17.21 7.85
CA VAL A 249 -4.36 -16.42 9.05
C VAL A 249 -5.82 -15.96 9.06
N LEU A 250 -6.33 -15.44 7.95
CA LEU A 250 -7.74 -15.02 7.85
C LEU A 250 -8.71 -16.19 8.04
N ALA A 251 -8.39 -17.36 7.45
CA ALA A 251 -9.16 -18.59 7.64
C ALA A 251 -9.16 -19.04 9.11
N GLY A 252 -8.01 -18.97 9.80
CA GLY A 252 -7.89 -19.23 11.23
C GLY A 252 -8.65 -18.24 12.11
N MET A 253 -8.95 -17.04 11.59
CA MET A 253 -9.81 -16.04 12.24
C MET A 253 -11.31 -16.22 11.90
N GLY A 254 -11.68 -17.24 11.09
CA GLY A 254 -13.06 -17.56 10.74
C GLY A 254 -13.57 -16.87 9.47
N TYR A 255 -12.68 -16.40 8.59
CA TYR A 255 -13.05 -15.72 7.34
C TYR A 255 -12.70 -16.55 6.10
N LYS A 256 -13.50 -16.39 5.03
CA LYS A 256 -13.12 -16.82 3.67
C LYS A 256 -12.31 -15.69 3.03
N ALA A 257 -11.07 -15.96 2.58
CA ALA A 257 -10.15 -14.99 1.99
C ALA A 257 -9.78 -15.38 0.54
#